data_e394f508f8aa60bc5cd6d6918bee576a
#
_entry.id   e394f508f8aa60bc5cd6d6918bee576a
#
_cell.length_a   1.000
_cell.length_b   1.000
_cell.length_c   1.000
_cell.angle_alpha   90.00
_cell.angle_beta   90.00
_cell.angle_gamma   90.00
#
_symmetry.space_group_name_H-M   'P 1'
#
loop_
_entity.id
_entity.type
_entity.pdbx_description
1 polymer ?
#
loop_
_entity_poly.entity_id
_entity_poly.type
_entity_poly.pdbx_seq_one_letter_code
_entity_poly.pdbx_strand_id
1 'polypeptide(L)'
;KKKRLIKIPKSKWIKKTLDLVLKDDVDVIVELIGGADGAAKKLVFSALKNKKHVITANKALISKHGNELAYLAEKNNVNLEYEAAVAGGVPIIRSIKEGLIANKINKIYGILNGTTNYILSSMDAKNRSFSEVLVKAKRLGFAESNPTSDLNGEDSASKIRILSSLAFNISISKNKILTEGIQNINLTDIFYANSLGYKIKLLSISEIKNNKLMERVHPCLISKNSYIAKIDGVLNAVVVDGLPIGKSVLQGEGAGPGPTTSALISDLCSILKNDINYPFGVSSKLRKNISKFNILNHKCSSYLRIEVQDRPGVLSSITKNFTKNKISIKNLIQKPNKKNKKASIIVITHESIEKNFNNLLINLVKNKYVLKKPTFIRVEKV
;
A
#
# COMPACT_ATOMS: atom_id res chain seq x y z
N LYS A 1 10.75 -4.46 -30.10
CA LYS A 1 10.01 -3.17 -30.16
C LYS A 1 8.54 -3.50 -30.36
N LYS A 2 7.64 -3.18 -29.42
CA LYS A 2 6.20 -3.33 -29.61
C LYS A 2 5.76 -2.42 -30.78
N LYS A 3 4.96 -2.97 -31.69
CA LYS A 3 4.37 -2.22 -32.81
C LYS A 3 3.42 -1.17 -32.23
N ARG A 4 3.66 0.11 -32.52
CA ARG A 4 2.78 1.19 -32.05
C ARG A 4 1.56 1.29 -32.95
N LEU A 5 0.38 1.51 -32.35
CA LEU A 5 -0.87 1.70 -33.09
C LEU A 5 -0.89 3.03 -33.85
N ILE A 6 -0.17 4.04 -33.34
CA ILE A 6 -0.08 5.38 -33.95
C ILE A 6 1.32 5.59 -34.49
N LYS A 7 1.43 6.01 -35.77
CA LYS A 7 2.71 6.42 -36.39
C LYS A 7 3.03 7.86 -35.95
N ILE A 8 4.10 8.00 -35.17
CA ILE A 8 4.62 9.32 -34.79
C ILE A 8 5.66 9.73 -35.84
N PRO A 9 5.54 10.91 -36.48
CA PRO A 9 6.53 11.43 -37.44
C PRO A 9 7.93 11.48 -36.83
N LYS A 10 8.96 11.15 -37.62
CA LYS A 10 10.36 11.18 -37.14
C LYS A 10 10.77 12.57 -36.59
N SER A 11 10.24 13.64 -37.18
CA SER A 11 10.45 15.03 -36.75
C SER A 11 9.99 15.32 -35.31
N LYS A 12 9.07 14.49 -34.76
CA LYS A 12 8.58 14.61 -33.37
C LYS A 12 9.41 13.76 -32.39
N TRP A 13 10.46 13.06 -32.86
CA TRP A 13 11.32 12.26 -32.01
C TRP A 13 12.53 13.08 -31.55
N ILE A 14 12.83 12.99 -30.26
CA ILE A 14 13.99 13.62 -29.65
C ILE A 14 14.95 12.54 -29.18
N LYS A 15 16.23 12.70 -29.51
CA LYS A 15 17.27 11.71 -29.17
C LYS A 15 17.62 11.71 -27.67
N LYS A 16 17.72 12.90 -27.09
CA LYS A 16 18.04 13.09 -25.65
C LYS A 16 16.84 13.68 -24.95
N THR A 17 16.34 13.05 -23.90
CA THR A 17 15.17 13.51 -23.14
C THR A 17 15.34 14.91 -22.55
N LEU A 18 16.58 15.29 -22.20
CA LEU A 18 16.87 16.63 -21.67
C LEU A 18 16.74 17.75 -22.70
N ASP A 19 16.85 17.45 -23.99
CA ASP A 19 16.66 18.47 -25.05
C ASP A 19 15.19 18.97 -25.08
N LEU A 20 14.25 18.18 -24.55
CA LEU A 20 12.84 18.59 -24.43
C LEU A 20 12.65 19.81 -23.54
N VAL A 21 13.38 19.90 -22.45
CA VAL A 21 13.20 20.97 -21.46
C VAL A 21 13.75 22.32 -21.91
N LEU A 22 14.58 22.31 -22.95
CA LEU A 22 15.19 23.51 -23.54
C LEU A 22 14.36 24.06 -24.71
N LYS A 23 13.28 23.38 -25.12
CA LYS A 23 12.42 23.85 -26.21
C LYS A 23 11.43 24.88 -25.73
N ASP A 24 11.32 26.01 -26.43
CA ASP A 24 10.38 27.09 -26.10
C ASP A 24 8.93 26.69 -26.40
N ASP A 25 8.71 25.84 -27.39
CA ASP A 25 7.39 25.32 -27.80
C ASP A 25 6.87 24.16 -26.93
N VAL A 26 7.50 23.88 -25.78
CA VAL A 26 7.10 22.83 -24.84
C VAL A 26 6.82 23.43 -23.47
N ASP A 27 5.57 23.40 -23.02
CA ASP A 27 5.15 23.92 -21.71
C ASP A 27 5.04 22.83 -20.66
N VAL A 28 4.69 21.61 -21.06
CA VAL A 28 4.39 20.48 -20.15
C VAL A 28 5.21 19.25 -20.50
N ILE A 29 5.88 18.68 -19.52
CA ILE A 29 6.59 17.39 -19.62
C ILE A 29 5.77 16.29 -18.95
N VAL A 30 5.43 15.22 -19.70
CA VAL A 30 4.79 14.03 -19.16
C VAL A 30 5.84 12.94 -18.97
N GLU A 31 6.14 12.57 -17.74
CA GLU A 31 7.15 11.55 -17.38
C GLU A 31 6.50 10.20 -17.08
N LEU A 32 6.84 9.18 -17.91
CA LEU A 32 6.38 7.79 -17.79
C LEU A 32 7.53 6.78 -17.84
N ILE A 33 8.75 7.22 -17.50
CA ILE A 33 9.96 6.38 -17.55
C ILE A 33 9.98 5.43 -16.36
N GLY A 34 9.65 5.95 -15.17
CA GLY A 34 9.69 5.19 -13.92
C GLY A 34 11.07 5.18 -13.26
N GLY A 35 11.10 4.63 -12.02
CA GLY A 35 12.29 4.62 -11.17
C GLY A 35 12.49 5.91 -10.37
N ALA A 36 13.05 5.79 -9.17
CA ALA A 36 13.25 6.94 -8.27
C ALA A 36 14.43 7.84 -8.69
N ASP A 37 15.40 7.27 -9.37
CA ASP A 37 16.67 7.90 -9.72
C ASP A 37 16.94 7.76 -11.23
N GLY A 38 18.07 8.24 -11.71
CA GLY A 38 18.46 8.10 -13.12
C GLY A 38 17.78 9.10 -14.05
N ALA A 39 17.31 8.63 -15.22
CA ALA A 39 16.79 9.47 -16.30
C ALA A 39 15.51 10.21 -15.91
N ALA A 40 14.57 9.56 -15.23
CA ALA A 40 13.33 10.16 -14.77
C ALA A 40 13.59 11.33 -13.81
N LYS A 41 14.44 11.12 -12.80
CA LYS A 41 14.84 12.17 -11.86
C LYS A 41 15.48 13.35 -12.58
N LYS A 42 16.47 13.10 -13.44
CA LYS A 42 17.17 14.16 -14.18
C LYS A 42 16.19 14.98 -15.03
N LEU A 43 15.28 14.32 -15.74
CA LEU A 43 14.28 14.98 -16.58
C LEU A 43 13.34 15.86 -15.75
N VAL A 44 12.74 15.33 -14.70
CA VAL A 44 11.75 16.07 -13.87
C VAL A 44 12.40 17.26 -13.17
N PHE A 45 13.57 17.07 -12.56
CA PHE A 45 14.30 18.18 -11.92
C PHE A 45 14.68 19.27 -12.94
N SER A 46 15.16 18.88 -14.12
CA SER A 46 15.51 19.82 -15.18
C SER A 46 14.27 20.55 -15.72
N ALA A 47 13.15 19.86 -15.91
CA ALA A 47 11.89 20.47 -16.37
C ALA A 47 11.42 21.56 -15.39
N LEU A 48 11.32 21.23 -14.11
CA LEU A 48 10.90 22.21 -13.09
C LEU A 48 11.85 23.40 -12.99
N LYS A 49 13.17 23.19 -13.12
CA LYS A 49 14.18 24.27 -13.14
C LYS A 49 14.03 25.17 -14.35
N ASN A 50 13.64 24.63 -15.50
CA ASN A 50 13.41 25.39 -16.74
C ASN A 50 11.95 25.87 -16.86
N LYS A 51 11.24 26.00 -15.73
CA LYS A 51 9.87 26.52 -15.66
C LYS A 51 8.87 25.76 -16.54
N LYS A 52 9.06 24.44 -16.73
CA LYS A 52 8.11 23.57 -17.41
C LYS A 52 7.23 22.87 -16.39
N HIS A 53 5.93 22.79 -16.64
CA HIS A 53 5.02 21.98 -15.85
C HIS A 53 5.37 20.49 -16.01
N VAL A 54 5.11 19.71 -14.97
CA VAL A 54 5.40 18.27 -14.97
C VAL A 54 4.16 17.49 -14.56
N ILE A 55 3.86 16.44 -15.35
CA ILE A 55 2.90 15.39 -15.01
C ILE A 55 3.65 14.08 -14.92
N THR A 56 3.49 13.31 -13.84
CA THR A 56 4.20 12.04 -13.69
C THR A 56 3.35 10.94 -13.05
N ALA A 57 3.48 9.70 -13.57
CA ALA A 57 2.93 8.51 -12.94
C ALA A 57 3.94 7.81 -11.99
N ASN A 58 5.09 8.42 -11.73
CA ASN A 58 6.23 7.80 -11.07
C ASN A 58 6.19 7.92 -9.55
N LYS A 59 5.46 7.00 -8.91
CA LYS A 59 5.35 6.93 -7.45
C LYS A 59 6.70 6.82 -6.73
N ALA A 60 7.68 6.13 -7.33
CA ALA A 60 8.99 5.95 -6.73
C ALA A 60 9.75 7.28 -6.65
N LEU A 61 9.68 8.08 -7.70
CA LEU A 61 10.26 9.43 -7.75
C LEU A 61 9.60 10.35 -6.71
N ILE A 62 8.26 10.43 -6.70
CA ILE A 62 7.51 11.28 -5.79
C ILE A 62 7.73 10.85 -4.33
N SER A 63 7.65 9.55 -4.01
CA SER A 63 7.84 9.07 -2.64
C SER A 63 9.26 9.30 -2.08
N LYS A 64 10.27 9.40 -2.94
CA LYS A 64 11.68 9.61 -2.55
C LYS A 64 12.08 11.08 -2.58
N HIS A 65 11.70 11.80 -3.61
CA HIS A 65 12.18 13.16 -3.90
C HIS A 65 11.07 14.22 -3.88
N GLY A 66 9.83 13.85 -3.54
CA GLY A 66 8.67 14.75 -3.63
C GLY A 66 8.80 16.03 -2.81
N ASN A 67 9.53 16.03 -1.68
CA ASN A 67 9.78 17.28 -0.92
C ASN A 67 10.59 18.27 -1.72
N GLU A 68 11.68 17.82 -2.37
CA GLU A 68 12.56 18.68 -3.17
C GLU A 68 11.86 19.13 -4.46
N LEU A 69 11.12 18.22 -5.09
CA LEU A 69 10.36 18.48 -6.30
C LEU A 69 9.24 19.50 -6.07
N ALA A 70 8.51 19.38 -4.95
CA ALA A 70 7.46 20.33 -4.58
C ALA A 70 8.05 21.73 -4.33
N TYR A 71 9.12 21.83 -3.55
CA TYR A 71 9.80 23.09 -3.33
C TYR A 71 10.26 23.74 -4.65
N LEU A 72 10.80 22.93 -5.57
CA LEU A 72 11.28 23.42 -6.87
C LEU A 72 10.14 23.88 -7.77
N ALA A 73 9.02 23.16 -7.80
CA ALA A 73 7.82 23.54 -8.53
C ALA A 73 7.25 24.87 -8.01
N GLU A 74 7.08 24.98 -6.69
CA GLU A 74 6.60 26.20 -6.03
C GLU A 74 7.52 27.41 -6.29
N LYS A 75 8.85 27.22 -6.17
CA LYS A 75 9.84 28.27 -6.41
C LYS A 75 9.79 28.82 -7.84
N ASN A 76 9.52 27.98 -8.82
CA ASN A 76 9.50 28.35 -10.24
C ASN A 76 8.10 28.64 -10.78
N ASN A 77 7.07 28.59 -9.91
CA ASN A 77 5.68 28.86 -10.23
C ASN A 77 5.15 27.95 -11.36
N VAL A 78 5.41 26.64 -11.25
CA VAL A 78 4.94 25.60 -12.18
C VAL A 78 4.28 24.45 -11.43
N ASN A 79 3.37 23.75 -12.10
CA ASN A 79 2.69 22.61 -11.54
C ASN A 79 3.54 21.34 -11.59
N LEU A 80 3.45 20.54 -10.53
CA LEU A 80 3.87 19.15 -10.47
C LEU A 80 2.65 18.29 -10.12
N GLU A 81 2.07 17.64 -11.12
CA GLU A 81 0.89 16.82 -10.97
C GLU A 81 1.24 15.33 -11.08
N TYR A 82 0.56 14.49 -10.32
CA TYR A 82 0.93 13.06 -10.22
C TYR A 82 -0.23 12.14 -9.81
N GLU A 83 -1.47 12.47 -10.23
CA GLU A 83 -2.66 11.65 -9.91
C GLU A 83 -2.45 10.17 -10.30
N ALA A 84 -1.85 9.91 -11.46
CA ALA A 84 -1.56 8.56 -11.94
C ALA A 84 -0.55 7.77 -11.08
N ALA A 85 0.18 8.43 -10.17
CA ALA A 85 1.18 7.76 -9.33
C ALA A 85 0.56 6.91 -8.22
N VAL A 86 -0.67 7.20 -7.78
CA VAL A 86 -1.34 6.49 -6.69
C VAL A 86 -2.75 6.07 -7.09
N ALA A 87 -3.00 4.77 -7.10
CA ALA A 87 -4.32 4.16 -7.40
C ALA A 87 -4.92 4.57 -8.76
N GLY A 88 -4.10 4.94 -9.73
CA GLY A 88 -4.39 5.18 -11.14
C GLY A 88 -5.74 5.84 -11.46
N GLY A 89 -6.79 5.06 -11.63
CA GLY A 89 -8.13 5.55 -11.96
C GLY A 89 -8.96 6.04 -10.77
N VAL A 90 -8.41 6.01 -9.54
CA VAL A 90 -9.07 6.56 -8.34
C VAL A 90 -8.54 7.98 -8.12
N PRO A 91 -9.37 9.04 -8.24
CA PRO A 91 -8.91 10.43 -8.16
C PRO A 91 -8.62 10.85 -6.70
N ILE A 92 -7.74 10.12 -6.02
CA ILE A 92 -7.52 10.27 -4.58
C ILE A 92 -6.66 11.49 -4.24
N ILE A 93 -5.64 11.79 -5.05
CA ILE A 93 -4.75 12.93 -4.80
C ILE A 93 -5.53 14.24 -4.91
N ARG A 94 -6.30 14.40 -5.98
CA ARG A 94 -7.17 15.56 -6.17
C ARG A 94 -8.25 15.63 -5.10
N SER A 95 -8.88 14.51 -4.75
CA SER A 95 -9.88 14.49 -3.70
C SER A 95 -9.32 15.02 -2.38
N ILE A 96 -8.10 14.65 -2.00
CA ILE A 96 -7.47 15.15 -0.76
C ILE A 96 -7.09 16.63 -0.91
N LYS A 97 -6.50 17.03 -2.05
CA LYS A 97 -6.02 18.40 -2.29
C LYS A 97 -7.16 19.43 -2.37
N GLU A 98 -8.31 19.04 -2.91
CA GLU A 98 -9.41 19.93 -3.26
C GLU A 98 -10.69 19.59 -2.48
N GLY A 99 -11.28 18.41 -2.72
CA GLY A 99 -12.60 18.05 -2.20
C GLY A 99 -12.65 17.82 -0.70
N LEU A 100 -11.54 17.43 -0.10
CA LEU A 100 -11.45 17.10 1.33
C LEU A 100 -10.64 18.14 2.13
N ILE A 101 -10.24 19.24 1.53
CA ILE A 101 -9.34 20.23 2.13
C ILE A 101 -9.87 20.83 3.44
N ALA A 102 -11.19 20.92 3.60
CA ALA A 102 -11.84 21.43 4.82
C ALA A 102 -11.79 20.46 6.00
N ASN A 103 -11.28 19.24 5.81
CA ASN A 103 -11.36 18.17 6.81
C ASN A 103 -10.01 17.94 7.48
N LYS A 104 -10.07 17.69 8.80
CA LYS A 104 -8.92 17.15 9.52
C LYS A 104 -8.90 15.64 9.35
N ILE A 105 -8.03 15.16 8.47
CA ILE A 105 -7.86 13.72 8.23
C ILE A 105 -7.06 13.13 9.40
N ASN A 106 -7.57 12.04 10.00
CA ASN A 106 -6.95 11.34 11.11
C ASN A 106 -6.33 10.02 10.69
N LYS A 107 -6.95 9.35 9.71
CA LYS A 107 -6.51 8.06 9.19
C LYS A 107 -6.79 7.96 7.69
N ILE A 108 -5.85 7.40 6.95
CA ILE A 108 -6.04 7.01 5.55
C ILE A 108 -5.57 5.57 5.40
N TYR A 109 -6.38 4.75 4.73
CA TYR A 109 -6.05 3.34 4.53
C TYR A 109 -6.69 2.82 3.26
N GLY A 110 -6.16 1.72 2.73
CA GLY A 110 -6.74 1.17 1.51
C GLY A 110 -6.02 -0.03 0.94
N ILE A 111 -6.60 -0.54 -0.13
CA ILE A 111 -6.03 -1.54 -1.03
C ILE A 111 -5.36 -0.76 -2.17
N LEU A 112 -4.04 -0.62 -2.12
CA LEU A 112 -3.27 0.20 -3.08
C LEU A 112 -2.54 -0.64 -4.15
N ASN A 113 -2.75 -1.96 -4.15
CA ASN A 113 -2.12 -2.85 -5.13
C ASN A 113 -3.13 -3.87 -5.65
N GLY A 114 -3.44 -3.78 -6.95
CA GLY A 114 -4.42 -4.64 -7.62
C GLY A 114 -3.94 -6.09 -7.75
N THR A 115 -2.66 -6.34 -7.95
CA THR A 115 -2.07 -7.68 -8.07
C THR A 115 -2.31 -8.50 -6.81
N THR A 116 -1.97 -7.96 -5.65
CA THR A 116 -2.16 -8.63 -4.36
C THR A 116 -3.61 -8.81 -4.00
N ASN A 117 -4.47 -7.83 -4.31
CA ASN A 117 -5.90 -7.95 -4.10
C ASN A 117 -6.50 -9.05 -4.97
N TYR A 118 -6.11 -9.11 -6.26
CA TYR A 118 -6.54 -10.18 -7.16
C TYR A 118 -6.12 -11.57 -6.65
N ILE A 119 -4.88 -11.70 -6.17
CA ILE A 119 -4.38 -12.97 -5.65
C ILE A 119 -5.20 -13.40 -4.44
N LEU A 120 -5.33 -12.57 -3.40
CA LEU A 120 -6.05 -12.91 -2.18
C LEU A 120 -7.54 -13.19 -2.42
N SER A 121 -8.21 -12.37 -3.22
CA SER A 121 -9.62 -12.58 -3.56
C SER A 121 -9.85 -13.82 -4.44
N SER A 122 -8.93 -14.13 -5.35
CA SER A 122 -9.03 -15.35 -6.18
C SER A 122 -8.73 -16.63 -5.40
N MET A 123 -7.81 -16.58 -4.43
CA MET A 123 -7.60 -17.69 -3.50
C MET A 123 -8.87 -17.97 -2.69
N ASP A 124 -9.51 -16.92 -2.19
CA ASP A 124 -10.75 -17.00 -1.41
C ASP A 124 -11.92 -17.55 -2.24
N ALA A 125 -12.21 -16.93 -3.38
CA ALA A 125 -13.38 -17.28 -4.20
C ALA A 125 -13.27 -18.65 -4.89
N LYS A 126 -12.05 -19.10 -5.23
CA LYS A 126 -11.82 -20.28 -6.07
C LYS A 126 -11.13 -21.44 -5.35
N ASN A 127 -10.83 -21.28 -4.06
CA ASN A 127 -10.10 -22.26 -3.25
C ASN A 127 -8.81 -22.76 -3.93
N ARG A 128 -8.05 -21.85 -4.55
CA ARG A 128 -6.80 -22.15 -5.26
C ARG A 128 -5.60 -21.67 -4.45
N SER A 129 -4.49 -22.40 -4.57
CA SER A 129 -3.25 -22.06 -3.91
C SER A 129 -2.68 -20.72 -4.43
N PHE A 130 -1.84 -20.09 -3.60
CA PHE A 130 -1.12 -18.86 -3.97
C PHE A 130 -0.34 -19.00 -5.29
N SER A 131 0.37 -20.12 -5.47
CA SER A 131 1.17 -20.38 -6.67
C SER A 131 0.32 -20.49 -7.94
N GLU A 132 -0.81 -21.20 -7.88
CA GLU A 132 -1.73 -21.34 -9.03
C GLU A 132 -2.33 -19.99 -9.42
N VAL A 133 -2.76 -19.21 -8.43
CA VAL A 133 -3.34 -17.89 -8.69
C VAL A 133 -2.28 -16.92 -9.22
N LEU A 134 -1.05 -16.95 -8.71
CA LEU A 134 0.04 -16.11 -9.22
C LEU A 134 0.36 -16.41 -10.68
N VAL A 135 0.44 -17.68 -11.08
CA VAL A 135 0.62 -18.08 -12.49
C VAL A 135 -0.50 -17.52 -13.35
N LYS A 136 -1.76 -17.63 -12.87
CA LYS A 136 -2.91 -17.07 -13.58
C LYS A 136 -2.86 -15.54 -13.68
N ALA A 137 -2.46 -14.85 -12.61
CA ALA A 137 -2.31 -13.39 -12.58
C ALA A 137 -1.29 -12.91 -13.64
N LYS A 138 -0.14 -13.60 -13.75
CA LYS A 138 0.86 -13.33 -14.79
C LYS A 138 0.30 -13.52 -16.20
N ARG A 139 -0.43 -14.61 -16.45
CA ARG A 139 -1.04 -14.89 -17.76
C ARG A 139 -2.07 -13.84 -18.16
N LEU A 140 -2.82 -13.31 -17.20
CA LEU A 140 -3.83 -12.26 -17.43
C LEU A 140 -3.24 -10.85 -17.50
N GLY A 141 -1.93 -10.68 -17.24
CA GLY A 141 -1.27 -9.38 -17.23
C GLY A 141 -1.51 -8.56 -15.96
N PHE A 142 -2.09 -9.16 -14.90
CA PHE A 142 -2.30 -8.52 -13.60
C PHE A 142 -1.05 -8.55 -12.72
N ALA A 143 -0.07 -9.40 -13.04
CA ALA A 143 1.23 -9.44 -12.41
C ALA A 143 2.33 -9.42 -13.48
N GLU A 144 3.36 -8.62 -13.23
CA GLU A 144 4.55 -8.58 -14.09
C GLU A 144 5.35 -9.89 -13.98
N SER A 145 6.33 -10.08 -14.88
CA SER A 145 7.25 -11.23 -14.84
C SER A 145 7.95 -11.32 -13.48
N ASN A 146 8.39 -10.19 -12.94
CA ASN A 146 8.93 -10.08 -11.59
C ASN A 146 8.00 -9.23 -10.69
N PRO A 147 7.02 -9.85 -10.00
CA PRO A 147 6.05 -9.16 -9.18
C PRO A 147 6.52 -8.92 -7.73
N THR A 148 7.80 -9.00 -7.45
CA THR A 148 8.35 -8.99 -6.08
C THR A 148 7.93 -7.76 -5.31
N SER A 149 7.98 -6.56 -5.90
CA SER A 149 7.59 -5.30 -5.25
C SER A 149 6.10 -5.24 -4.92
N ASP A 150 5.25 -5.91 -5.69
CA ASP A 150 3.83 -6.03 -5.40
C ASP A 150 3.63 -6.99 -4.22
N LEU A 151 4.20 -8.19 -4.32
CA LEU A 151 3.97 -9.28 -3.37
C LEU A 151 4.55 -9.00 -1.99
N ASN A 152 5.67 -8.28 -1.89
CA ASN A 152 6.29 -7.91 -0.62
C ASN A 152 5.73 -6.61 -0.01
N GLY A 153 4.86 -5.87 -0.75
CA GLY A 153 4.18 -4.65 -0.30
C GLY A 153 4.95 -3.34 -0.52
N GLU A 154 6.12 -3.34 -1.17
CA GLU A 154 6.92 -2.13 -1.41
C GLU A 154 6.24 -1.13 -2.33
N ASP A 155 5.52 -1.61 -3.35
CA ASP A 155 4.67 -0.76 -4.21
C ASP A 155 3.64 0.01 -3.38
N SER A 156 2.93 -0.70 -2.52
CA SER A 156 1.92 -0.14 -1.62
C SER A 156 2.53 0.82 -0.59
N ALA A 157 3.75 0.52 -0.10
CA ALA A 157 4.47 1.38 0.84
C ALA A 157 4.85 2.73 0.21
N SER A 158 5.27 2.74 -1.05
CA SER A 158 5.55 3.97 -1.78
C SER A 158 4.30 4.84 -1.95
N LYS A 159 3.16 4.23 -2.26
CA LYS A 159 1.88 4.91 -2.44
C LYS A 159 1.34 5.48 -1.12
N ILE A 160 1.34 4.72 -0.03
CA ILE A 160 0.83 5.21 1.26
C ILE A 160 1.69 6.35 1.81
N ARG A 161 2.99 6.35 1.57
CA ARG A 161 3.89 7.46 1.93
C ARG A 161 3.48 8.77 1.28
N ILE A 162 3.12 8.75 0.01
CA ILE A 162 2.61 9.92 -0.72
C ILE A 162 1.28 10.38 -0.11
N LEU A 163 0.34 9.46 0.09
CA LEU A 163 -0.96 9.76 0.68
C LEU A 163 -0.85 10.30 2.11
N SER A 164 0.10 9.80 2.91
CA SER A 164 0.37 10.31 4.26
C SER A 164 0.77 11.79 4.24
N SER A 165 1.67 12.16 3.31
CA SER A 165 2.12 13.54 3.17
C SER A 165 0.97 14.49 2.82
N LEU A 166 0.11 14.06 1.88
CA LEU A 166 -1.08 14.81 1.48
C LEU A 166 -2.11 14.91 2.62
N ALA A 167 -2.50 13.76 3.20
CA ALA A 167 -3.58 13.69 4.17
C ALA A 167 -3.30 14.44 5.47
N PHE A 168 -2.05 14.50 5.88
CA PHE A 168 -1.67 15.10 7.17
C PHE A 168 -0.88 16.40 7.04
N ASN A 169 -0.73 16.93 5.84
CA ASN A 169 0.05 18.16 5.56
C ASN A 169 1.47 18.09 6.14
N ILE A 170 2.14 16.97 5.96
CA ILE A 170 3.50 16.71 6.47
C ILE A 170 4.49 16.53 5.33
N SER A 171 5.76 16.75 5.61
CA SER A 171 6.84 16.37 4.70
C SER A 171 6.84 14.86 4.47
N ILE A 172 7.19 14.42 3.26
CA ILE A 172 7.36 13.00 2.97
C ILE A 172 8.38 12.41 3.94
N SER A 173 7.95 11.42 4.71
CA SER A 173 8.78 10.76 5.71
C SER A 173 9.86 9.91 5.06
N LYS A 174 11.09 10.01 5.55
CA LYS A 174 12.22 9.13 5.16
C LYS A 174 12.26 7.86 6.02
N ASN A 175 11.39 7.70 7.01
CA ASN A 175 11.36 6.56 7.89
C ASN A 175 11.00 5.27 7.14
N LYS A 176 11.55 4.14 7.59
CA LYS A 176 11.18 2.82 7.07
C LYS A 176 9.75 2.50 7.50
N ILE A 177 8.87 2.21 6.54
CA ILE A 177 7.51 1.72 6.77
C ILE A 177 7.59 0.25 7.19
N LEU A 178 6.77 -0.20 8.15
CA LEU A 178 6.55 -1.62 8.38
C LEU A 178 5.88 -2.21 7.15
N THR A 179 6.57 -3.12 6.46
CA THR A 179 6.08 -3.70 5.22
C THR A 179 6.18 -5.22 5.29
N GLU A 180 5.04 -5.90 5.17
CA GLU A 180 4.93 -7.35 5.14
C GLU A 180 4.10 -7.77 3.92
N GLY A 181 4.60 -8.74 3.17
CA GLY A 181 3.94 -9.24 1.95
C GLY A 181 2.92 -10.36 2.20
N ILE A 182 2.34 -10.84 1.10
CA ILE A 182 1.28 -11.86 1.13
C ILE A 182 1.78 -13.30 0.89
N GLN A 183 3.07 -13.50 0.66
CA GLN A 183 3.63 -14.80 0.23
C GLN A 183 3.45 -15.93 1.26
N ASN A 184 3.28 -15.58 2.54
CA ASN A 184 3.09 -16.55 3.62
C ASN A 184 1.63 -16.90 3.89
N ILE A 185 0.68 -16.27 3.18
CA ILE A 185 -0.75 -16.54 3.29
C ILE A 185 -1.09 -17.81 2.49
N ASN A 186 -1.82 -18.73 3.08
CA ASN A 186 -2.27 -19.93 2.42
C ASN A 186 -3.79 -20.15 2.54
N LEU A 187 -4.30 -21.18 1.89
CA LEU A 187 -5.73 -21.51 1.90
C LEU A 187 -6.27 -21.79 3.31
N THR A 188 -5.46 -22.36 4.19
CA THR A 188 -5.85 -22.59 5.58
C THR A 188 -6.13 -21.28 6.31
N ASP A 189 -5.30 -20.25 6.08
CA ASP A 189 -5.50 -18.92 6.68
C ASP A 189 -6.80 -18.28 6.15
N ILE A 190 -7.06 -18.39 4.85
CA ILE A 190 -8.27 -17.85 4.22
C ILE A 190 -9.51 -18.59 4.74
N PHE A 191 -9.47 -19.90 4.81
CA PHE A 191 -10.58 -20.72 5.32
C PHE A 191 -10.95 -20.33 6.76
N TYR A 192 -9.96 -20.25 7.66
CA TYR A 192 -10.22 -19.88 9.06
C TYR A 192 -10.58 -18.40 9.23
N ALA A 193 -9.99 -17.49 8.46
CA ALA A 193 -10.44 -16.12 8.45
C ALA A 193 -11.92 -16.05 8.10
N ASN A 194 -12.34 -16.75 7.04
CA ASN A 194 -13.72 -16.81 6.61
C ASN A 194 -14.67 -17.38 7.65
N SER A 195 -14.31 -18.50 8.29
CA SER A 195 -15.12 -19.15 9.32
C SER A 195 -15.29 -18.28 10.57
N LEU A 196 -14.32 -17.40 10.83
CA LEU A 196 -14.32 -16.45 11.95
C LEU A 196 -14.95 -15.09 11.61
N GLY A 197 -15.53 -14.93 10.41
CA GLY A 197 -16.19 -13.69 9.99
C GLY A 197 -15.26 -12.61 9.43
N TYR A 198 -14.05 -12.98 9.02
CA TYR A 198 -13.05 -12.07 8.46
C TYR A 198 -12.72 -12.37 7.00
N LYS A 199 -12.16 -11.37 6.31
CA LYS A 199 -11.42 -11.54 5.06
C LYS A 199 -9.97 -11.09 5.23
N ILE A 200 -9.07 -11.67 4.44
CA ILE A 200 -7.66 -11.26 4.40
C ILE A 200 -7.46 -10.30 3.24
N LYS A 201 -6.95 -9.09 3.52
CA LYS A 201 -6.57 -8.09 2.53
C LYS A 201 -5.17 -7.56 2.85
N LEU A 202 -4.39 -7.20 1.82
CA LEU A 202 -3.18 -6.39 2.03
C LEU A 202 -3.61 -4.93 2.17
N LEU A 203 -3.48 -4.38 3.36
CA LEU A 203 -3.82 -2.98 3.61
C LEU A 203 -2.57 -2.11 3.76
N SER A 204 -2.65 -0.94 3.15
CA SER A 204 -1.77 0.19 3.41
C SER A 204 -2.49 1.11 4.37
N ILE A 205 -1.88 1.44 5.50
CA ILE A 205 -2.53 2.21 6.56
C ILE A 205 -1.59 3.30 7.04
N SER A 206 -2.11 4.52 7.14
CA SER A 206 -1.42 5.64 7.75
C SER A 206 -2.35 6.41 8.67
N GLU A 207 -1.87 6.73 9.86
CA GLU A 207 -2.60 7.46 10.88
C GLU A 207 -1.67 8.28 11.76
N ILE A 208 -2.20 9.37 12.32
CA ILE A 208 -1.53 10.14 13.36
C ILE A 208 -1.96 9.61 14.73
N LYS A 209 -1.01 9.11 15.49
CA LYS A 209 -1.24 8.59 16.85
C LYS A 209 -0.29 9.25 17.83
N ASN A 210 -0.86 9.91 18.86
CA ASN A 210 -0.07 10.66 19.86
C ASN A 210 0.91 11.65 19.18
N ASN A 211 0.43 12.40 18.21
CA ASN A 211 1.22 13.35 17.40
C ASN A 211 2.43 12.74 16.70
N LYS A 212 2.38 11.45 16.39
CA LYS A 212 3.42 10.70 15.66
C LYS A 212 2.81 9.98 14.47
N LEU A 213 3.55 9.89 13.38
CA LEU A 213 3.13 9.20 12.16
C LEU A 213 3.32 7.69 12.31
N MET A 214 2.26 6.93 12.06
CA MET A 214 2.31 5.49 11.95
C MET A 214 1.90 5.03 10.55
N GLU A 215 2.87 4.54 9.79
CA GLU A 215 2.67 3.99 8.44
C GLU A 215 2.99 2.50 8.45
N ARG A 216 2.11 1.69 7.84
CA ARG A 216 2.28 0.24 7.75
C ARG A 216 1.59 -0.34 6.53
N VAL A 217 2.18 -1.39 5.97
CA VAL A 217 1.61 -2.21 4.89
C VAL A 217 1.76 -3.67 5.29
N HIS A 218 0.66 -4.36 5.47
CA HIS A 218 0.69 -5.78 5.84
C HIS A 218 -0.64 -6.47 5.54
N PRO A 219 -0.66 -7.80 5.43
CA PRO A 219 -1.91 -8.56 5.44
C PRO A 219 -2.69 -8.29 6.73
N CYS A 220 -4.00 -8.08 6.59
CA CYS A 220 -4.91 -7.81 7.70
C CYS A 220 -6.10 -8.74 7.65
N LEU A 221 -6.55 -9.22 8.81
CA LEU A 221 -7.90 -9.71 8.98
C LEU A 221 -8.84 -8.51 9.17
N ILE A 222 -9.82 -8.37 8.30
CA ILE A 222 -10.84 -7.32 8.38
C ILE A 222 -12.24 -7.94 8.41
N SER A 223 -13.16 -7.32 9.15
CA SER A 223 -14.55 -7.80 9.21
C SER A 223 -15.15 -7.93 7.81
N LYS A 224 -15.84 -9.03 7.51
CA LYS A 224 -16.58 -9.21 6.25
C LYS A 224 -17.61 -8.11 6.00
N ASN A 225 -18.10 -7.47 7.05
CA ASN A 225 -19.09 -6.40 6.98
C ASN A 225 -18.48 -5.03 6.61
N SER A 226 -17.16 -4.88 6.64
CA SER A 226 -16.52 -3.62 6.24
C SER A 226 -16.58 -3.42 4.72
N TYR A 227 -16.69 -2.17 4.28
CA TYR A 227 -16.74 -1.83 2.84
C TYR A 227 -15.52 -2.36 2.10
N ILE A 228 -14.33 -2.19 2.68
CA ILE A 228 -13.08 -2.58 2.02
C ILE A 228 -12.92 -4.10 1.87
N ALA A 229 -13.62 -4.90 2.69
CA ALA A 229 -13.63 -6.35 2.57
C ALA A 229 -14.29 -6.84 1.28
N LYS A 230 -15.21 -6.04 0.72
CA LYS A 230 -15.98 -6.36 -0.49
C LYS A 230 -15.25 -5.94 -1.79
N ILE A 231 -14.10 -5.29 -1.69
CA ILE A 231 -13.33 -4.85 -2.86
C ILE A 231 -12.45 -6.02 -3.32
N ASP A 232 -12.88 -6.69 -4.39
CA ASP A 232 -12.22 -7.88 -4.93
C ASP A 232 -11.59 -7.61 -6.31
N GLY A 233 -10.89 -8.60 -6.86
CA GLY A 233 -10.22 -8.54 -8.16
C GLY A 233 -9.06 -7.56 -8.16
N VAL A 234 -8.88 -6.82 -9.26
CA VAL A 234 -7.78 -5.86 -9.45
C VAL A 234 -8.08 -4.47 -8.93
N LEU A 235 -9.25 -4.27 -8.30
CA LEU A 235 -9.68 -2.97 -7.83
C LEU A 235 -8.82 -2.47 -6.67
N ASN A 236 -8.56 -1.18 -6.69
CA ASN A 236 -8.03 -0.42 -5.57
C ASN A 236 -9.16 0.31 -4.85
N ALA A 237 -8.97 0.55 -3.57
CA ALA A 237 -9.85 1.40 -2.79
C ALA A 237 -9.08 2.16 -1.73
N VAL A 238 -9.45 3.40 -1.50
CA VAL A 238 -8.89 4.25 -0.46
C VAL A 238 -10.01 4.77 0.42
N VAL A 239 -9.84 4.64 1.71
CA VAL A 239 -10.73 5.22 2.72
C VAL A 239 -9.99 6.35 3.41
N VAL A 240 -10.61 7.52 3.41
CA VAL A 240 -10.16 8.69 4.15
C VAL A 240 -11.11 8.86 5.35
N ASP A 241 -10.56 8.86 6.54
CA ASP A 241 -11.31 9.03 7.80
C ASP A 241 -10.88 10.35 8.45
N GLY A 242 -11.81 11.27 8.58
CA GLY A 242 -11.56 12.63 9.05
C GLY A 242 -12.79 13.33 9.60
N LEU A 243 -12.60 14.52 10.12
CA LEU A 243 -13.66 15.35 10.70
C LEU A 243 -13.78 16.66 9.92
N PRO A 244 -14.99 17.13 9.58
CA PRO A 244 -16.32 16.59 9.96
C PRO A 244 -16.87 15.50 9.02
N ILE A 245 -16.20 15.15 7.89
CA ILE A 245 -16.77 14.29 6.84
C ILE A 245 -17.04 12.84 7.30
N GLY A 246 -16.39 12.33 8.33
CA GLY A 246 -16.41 10.91 8.68
C GLY A 246 -15.57 10.08 7.71
N LYS A 247 -16.09 8.93 7.27
CA LYS A 247 -15.41 8.03 6.31
C LYS A 247 -15.88 8.29 4.88
N SER A 248 -14.93 8.65 4.02
CA SER A 248 -15.12 8.73 2.57
C SER A 248 -14.39 7.57 1.90
N VAL A 249 -15.03 6.89 0.95
CA VAL A 249 -14.51 5.71 0.25
C VAL A 249 -14.46 6.00 -1.24
N LEU A 250 -13.28 5.88 -1.84
CA LEU A 250 -13.07 5.96 -3.28
C LEU A 250 -12.55 4.62 -3.78
N GLN A 251 -13.13 4.11 -4.87
CA GLN A 251 -12.68 2.85 -5.47
C GLN A 251 -12.66 2.93 -6.99
N GLY A 252 -11.82 2.12 -7.60
CA GLY A 252 -11.70 2.03 -9.06
C GLY A 252 -10.54 1.14 -9.48
N GLU A 253 -10.27 1.10 -10.77
CA GLU A 253 -9.10 0.40 -11.28
C GLU A 253 -7.81 1.14 -10.89
N GLY A 254 -6.90 0.43 -10.21
CA GLY A 254 -5.67 1.03 -9.66
C GLY A 254 -4.53 1.16 -10.65
N ALA A 255 -4.63 0.53 -11.84
CA ALA A 255 -3.60 0.50 -12.87
C ALA A 255 -4.22 0.13 -14.23
N GLY A 256 -3.44 0.32 -15.29
CA GLY A 256 -3.83 -0.01 -16.66
C GLY A 256 -3.81 1.20 -17.58
N PRO A 257 -3.83 1.00 -18.90
CA PRO A 257 -3.73 2.10 -19.87
C PRO A 257 -4.86 3.13 -19.74
N GLY A 258 -6.10 2.67 -19.62
CA GLY A 258 -7.28 3.53 -19.49
C GLY A 258 -7.24 4.40 -18.21
N PRO A 259 -7.19 3.80 -17.02
CA PRO A 259 -7.12 4.53 -15.76
C PRO A 259 -5.94 5.52 -15.69
N THR A 260 -4.75 5.08 -16.11
CA THR A 260 -3.55 5.94 -16.12
C THR A 260 -3.72 7.12 -17.08
N THR A 261 -4.24 6.89 -18.29
CA THR A 261 -4.49 7.96 -19.26
C THR A 261 -5.51 8.96 -18.73
N SER A 262 -6.60 8.47 -18.13
CA SER A 262 -7.61 9.34 -17.52
C SER A 262 -7.02 10.28 -16.48
N ALA A 263 -6.17 9.76 -15.58
CA ALA A 263 -5.48 10.57 -14.57
C ALA A 263 -4.54 11.61 -15.20
N LEU A 264 -3.71 11.20 -16.17
CA LEU A 264 -2.77 12.09 -16.86
C LEU A 264 -3.48 13.23 -17.61
N ILE A 265 -4.58 12.93 -18.31
CA ILE A 265 -5.36 13.97 -19.01
C ILE A 265 -6.06 14.87 -18.01
N SER A 266 -6.55 14.32 -16.88
CA SER A 266 -7.12 15.13 -15.80
C SER A 266 -6.09 16.12 -15.22
N ASP A 267 -4.84 15.67 -15.01
CA ASP A 267 -3.73 16.52 -14.56
C ASP A 267 -3.41 17.61 -15.61
N LEU A 268 -3.40 17.25 -16.89
CA LEU A 268 -3.20 18.23 -17.98
C LEU A 268 -4.32 19.27 -18.01
N CYS A 269 -5.57 18.86 -17.85
CA CYS A 269 -6.70 19.79 -17.78
C CYS A 269 -6.58 20.78 -16.60
N SER A 270 -6.06 20.33 -15.44
CA SER A 270 -5.77 21.23 -14.31
C SER A 270 -4.73 22.28 -14.68
N ILE A 271 -3.64 21.89 -15.32
CA ILE A 271 -2.60 22.82 -15.79
C ILE A 271 -3.18 23.85 -16.78
N LEU A 272 -4.00 23.40 -17.74
CA LEU A 272 -4.61 24.26 -18.76
C LEU A 272 -5.63 25.26 -18.21
N LYS A 273 -6.17 25.03 -17.00
CA LYS A 273 -7.02 26.00 -16.31
C LYS A 273 -6.24 27.13 -15.64
N ASN A 274 -4.90 27.11 -15.77
CA ASN A 274 -3.97 28.06 -15.15
C ASN A 274 -4.02 28.10 -13.61
N ASP A 275 -4.55 27.08 -12.98
CA ASP A 275 -4.52 26.94 -11.52
C ASP A 275 -3.13 26.45 -11.09
N ILE A 276 -2.33 27.32 -10.48
CA ILE A 276 -1.06 26.91 -9.89
C ILE A 276 -1.33 26.36 -8.50
N ASN A 277 -1.17 25.04 -8.39
CA ASN A 277 -1.49 24.31 -7.19
C ASN A 277 -0.22 23.89 -6.43
N TYR A 278 -0.31 23.89 -5.11
CA TYR A 278 0.73 23.27 -4.29
C TYR A 278 0.74 21.74 -4.54
N PRO A 279 1.90 21.15 -4.90
CA PRO A 279 1.95 19.70 -5.23
C PRO A 279 1.38 18.79 -4.16
N PHE A 280 1.51 19.17 -2.88
CA PHE A 280 0.96 18.43 -1.74
C PHE A 280 -0.21 19.14 -1.02
N GLY A 281 -0.99 19.94 -1.74
CA GLY A 281 -2.18 20.64 -1.22
C GLY A 281 -1.86 21.86 -0.36
N VAL A 282 -0.67 21.94 0.22
CA VAL A 282 -0.18 23.09 0.99
C VAL A 282 1.27 23.39 0.61
N SER A 283 1.70 24.64 0.83
CA SER A 283 3.09 25.05 0.54
C SER A 283 4.10 24.17 1.28
N SER A 284 5.20 23.87 0.61
CA SER A 284 6.32 23.09 1.17
C SER A 284 6.88 23.72 2.47
N LYS A 285 6.77 25.05 2.63
CA LYS A 285 7.18 25.77 3.86
C LYS A 285 6.27 25.48 5.06
N LEU A 286 5.00 25.14 4.81
CA LEU A 286 4.01 24.88 5.87
C LEU A 286 3.95 23.39 6.26
N ARG A 287 4.52 22.51 5.44
CA ARG A 287 4.54 21.06 5.73
C ARG A 287 5.51 20.75 6.86
N LYS A 288 4.97 20.15 7.92
CA LYS A 288 5.73 19.86 9.15
C LYS A 288 6.46 18.51 9.05
N ASN A 289 7.62 18.45 9.66
CA ASN A 289 8.26 17.17 9.94
C ASN A 289 7.58 16.52 11.14
N ILE A 290 7.27 15.23 11.05
CA ILE A 290 6.63 14.47 12.11
C ILE A 290 7.49 13.28 12.50
N SER A 291 7.58 12.99 13.78
CA SER A 291 8.31 11.84 14.29
C SER A 291 7.53 10.54 14.04
N LYS A 292 8.25 9.43 13.88
CA LYS A 292 7.66 8.11 13.68
C LYS A 292 7.08 7.56 14.99
N PHE A 293 5.88 6.99 14.92
CA PHE A 293 5.33 6.19 16.00
C PHE A 293 6.11 4.87 16.13
N ASN A 294 6.46 4.49 17.36
CA ASN A 294 7.09 3.20 17.59
C ASN A 294 6.05 2.09 17.50
N ILE A 295 6.12 1.31 16.42
CA ILE A 295 5.15 0.23 16.14
C ILE A 295 5.06 -0.81 17.26
N LEU A 296 6.12 -1.01 18.04
CA LEU A 296 6.11 -1.93 19.18
C LEU A 296 5.06 -1.57 20.25
N ASN A 297 4.63 -0.31 20.28
CA ASN A 297 3.59 0.18 21.18
C ASN A 297 2.19 0.15 20.54
N HIS A 298 2.07 -0.28 19.29
CA HIS A 298 0.76 -0.44 18.65
C HIS A 298 -0.02 -1.57 19.30
N LYS A 299 -1.29 -1.30 19.64
CA LYS A 299 -2.22 -2.31 20.18
C LYS A 299 -3.07 -2.86 19.06
N CYS A 300 -3.12 -4.17 18.95
CA CYS A 300 -3.98 -4.88 17.99
C CYS A 300 -4.39 -6.25 18.55
N SER A 301 -5.50 -6.80 18.06
CA SER A 301 -5.78 -8.23 18.11
C SER A 301 -5.08 -8.91 16.94
N SER A 302 -4.82 -10.20 17.05
CA SER A 302 -4.08 -10.91 16.00
C SER A 302 -4.58 -12.32 15.79
N TYR A 303 -4.44 -12.78 14.57
CA TYR A 303 -4.57 -14.17 14.16
C TYR A 303 -3.19 -14.82 14.13
N LEU A 304 -3.08 -16.03 14.67
CA LEU A 304 -1.91 -16.86 14.56
C LEU A 304 -2.30 -18.26 14.06
N ARG A 305 -1.52 -18.81 13.12
CA ARG A 305 -1.54 -20.21 12.75
C ARG A 305 -0.21 -20.82 13.11
N ILE A 306 -0.25 -21.84 13.98
CA ILE A 306 0.92 -22.51 14.56
C ILE A 306 0.84 -23.97 14.17
N GLU A 307 1.77 -24.44 13.36
CA GLU A 307 1.90 -25.85 12.98
C GLU A 307 2.72 -26.58 14.04
N VAL A 308 2.14 -27.61 14.63
CA VAL A 308 2.73 -28.32 15.76
C VAL A 308 2.68 -29.84 15.57
N GLN A 309 3.46 -30.55 16.38
CA GLN A 309 3.29 -32.01 16.55
C GLN A 309 1.95 -32.28 17.22
N ASP A 310 1.24 -33.33 16.80
CA ASP A 310 -0.05 -33.75 17.42
C ASP A 310 0.20 -34.84 18.45
N ARG A 311 0.38 -34.42 19.72
CA ARG A 311 0.60 -35.30 20.87
C ARG A 311 0.23 -34.61 22.19
N PRO A 312 -0.01 -35.38 23.26
CA PRO A 312 -0.33 -34.82 24.57
C PRO A 312 0.69 -33.82 25.07
N GLY A 313 0.21 -32.78 25.76
CA GLY A 313 1.03 -31.72 26.34
C GLY A 313 1.42 -30.58 25.38
N VAL A 314 1.25 -30.75 24.07
CA VAL A 314 1.62 -29.67 23.09
C VAL A 314 0.77 -28.45 23.27
N LEU A 315 -0.56 -28.57 23.36
CA LEU A 315 -1.44 -27.42 23.53
C LEU A 315 -1.11 -26.65 24.82
N SER A 316 -0.88 -27.34 25.93
CA SER A 316 -0.44 -26.72 27.19
C SER A 316 0.86 -25.95 27.02
N SER A 317 1.85 -26.52 26.33
CA SER A 317 3.12 -25.85 26.04
C SER A 317 2.95 -24.58 25.19
N ILE A 318 2.05 -24.60 24.21
CA ILE A 318 1.75 -23.44 23.35
C ILE A 318 1.04 -22.35 24.15
N THR A 319 -0.03 -22.68 24.91
CA THR A 319 -0.79 -21.69 25.69
C THR A 319 0.03 -21.04 26.80
N LYS A 320 0.96 -21.76 27.43
CA LYS A 320 1.94 -21.17 28.37
C LYS A 320 2.77 -20.06 27.74
N ASN A 321 3.11 -20.12 26.45
CA ASN A 321 3.81 -19.03 25.76
C ASN A 321 2.94 -17.78 25.66
N PHE A 322 1.64 -17.89 25.44
CA PHE A 322 0.71 -16.75 25.41
C PHE A 322 0.65 -16.08 26.79
N THR A 323 0.47 -16.85 27.86
CA THR A 323 0.46 -16.33 29.25
C THR A 323 1.76 -15.62 29.59
N LYS A 324 2.92 -16.25 29.31
CA LYS A 324 4.25 -15.65 29.56
C LYS A 324 4.42 -14.30 28.86
N ASN A 325 3.82 -14.11 27.68
CA ASN A 325 3.89 -12.87 26.92
C ASN A 325 2.70 -11.93 27.15
N LYS A 326 1.86 -12.16 28.17
CA LYS A 326 0.70 -11.33 28.55
C LYS A 326 -0.29 -11.15 27.38
N ILE A 327 -0.56 -12.23 26.64
CA ILE A 327 -1.50 -12.25 25.51
C ILE A 327 -2.67 -13.15 25.90
N SER A 328 -3.88 -12.60 25.92
CA SER A 328 -5.11 -13.34 26.17
C SER A 328 -5.66 -13.92 24.86
N ILE A 329 -6.05 -15.18 24.90
CA ILE A 329 -6.65 -15.89 23.77
C ILE A 329 -8.15 -15.64 23.76
N LYS A 330 -8.70 -15.19 22.62
CA LYS A 330 -10.14 -15.02 22.42
C LYS A 330 -10.79 -16.26 21.83
N ASN A 331 -10.18 -16.84 20.80
CA ASN A 331 -10.62 -18.06 20.14
C ASN A 331 -9.43 -18.97 19.90
N LEU A 332 -9.63 -20.28 20.08
CA LEU A 332 -8.65 -21.30 19.78
C LEU A 332 -9.33 -22.47 19.08
N ILE A 333 -8.76 -22.87 17.93
CA ILE A 333 -9.20 -24.04 17.16
C ILE A 333 -7.99 -24.91 16.92
N GLN A 334 -8.06 -26.19 17.28
CA GLN A 334 -7.05 -27.18 16.93
C GLN A 334 -7.61 -28.11 15.87
N LYS A 335 -6.90 -28.27 14.76
CA LYS A 335 -7.25 -29.19 13.70
C LYS A 335 -6.13 -30.22 13.50
N PRO A 336 -6.35 -31.46 13.91
CA PRO A 336 -5.38 -32.54 13.69
C PRO A 336 -5.31 -32.92 12.21
N ASN A 337 -4.09 -33.21 11.74
CA ASN A 337 -3.86 -33.82 10.45
C ASN A 337 -3.56 -35.29 10.68
N LYS A 338 -4.59 -36.15 10.56
CA LYS A 338 -4.51 -37.60 10.84
C LYS A 338 -3.40 -38.34 10.07
N LYS A 339 -2.98 -37.80 8.89
CA LYS A 339 -1.97 -38.45 8.05
C LYS A 339 -0.54 -38.36 8.60
N ASN A 340 -0.21 -37.27 9.36
CA ASN A 340 1.20 -36.89 9.59
C ASN A 340 1.55 -36.67 11.07
N LYS A 341 0.67 -37.03 12.03
CA LYS A 341 0.84 -36.71 13.47
C LYS A 341 1.17 -35.20 13.70
N LYS A 342 0.56 -34.34 12.93
CA LYS A 342 0.69 -32.89 13.00
C LYS A 342 -0.67 -32.25 13.27
N ALA A 343 -0.66 -31.05 13.87
CA ALA A 343 -1.87 -30.26 14.03
C ALA A 343 -1.61 -28.79 13.71
N SER A 344 -2.65 -28.11 13.23
CA SER A 344 -2.65 -26.65 13.12
C SER A 344 -3.44 -26.08 14.29
N ILE A 345 -2.81 -25.22 15.08
CA ILE A 345 -3.46 -24.45 16.13
C ILE A 345 -3.72 -23.05 15.58
N ILE A 346 -4.99 -22.68 15.50
CA ILE A 346 -5.46 -21.37 15.05
C ILE A 346 -5.88 -20.57 16.28
N VAL A 347 -5.35 -19.37 16.43
CA VAL A 347 -5.64 -18.50 17.57
C VAL A 347 -6.08 -17.13 17.09
N ILE A 348 -7.17 -16.61 17.63
CA ILE A 348 -7.48 -15.16 17.64
C ILE A 348 -7.25 -14.67 19.08
N THR A 349 -6.53 -13.58 19.21
CA THR A 349 -6.21 -12.99 20.53
C THR A 349 -7.12 -11.82 20.86
N HIS A 350 -7.19 -11.45 22.15
CA HIS A 350 -7.56 -10.11 22.55
C HIS A 350 -6.47 -9.11 22.18
N GLU A 351 -6.73 -7.81 22.36
CA GLU A 351 -5.74 -6.77 22.06
C GLU A 351 -4.51 -6.88 22.97
N SER A 352 -3.34 -6.79 22.38
CA SER A 352 -2.06 -6.66 23.08
C SER A 352 -1.13 -5.75 22.30
N ILE A 353 -0.03 -5.31 22.90
CA ILE A 353 0.96 -4.48 22.21
C ILE A 353 1.83 -5.35 21.26
N GLU A 354 2.25 -4.78 20.17
CA GLU A 354 3.08 -5.44 19.13
C GLU A 354 4.36 -6.06 19.73
N LYS A 355 4.97 -5.43 20.73
CA LYS A 355 6.14 -5.96 21.45
C LYS A 355 5.87 -7.33 22.04
N ASN A 356 4.68 -7.54 22.61
CA ASN A 356 4.31 -8.84 23.21
C ASN A 356 4.17 -9.92 22.14
N PHE A 357 3.57 -9.58 20.99
CA PHE A 357 3.47 -10.52 19.84
C PHE A 357 4.84 -10.88 19.28
N ASN A 358 5.75 -9.93 19.14
CA ASN A 358 7.11 -10.20 18.68
C ASN A 358 7.84 -11.17 19.63
N ASN A 359 7.73 -10.97 20.94
CA ASN A 359 8.29 -11.87 21.94
C ASN A 359 7.64 -13.26 21.89
N LEU A 360 6.30 -13.30 21.74
CA LEU A 360 5.57 -14.56 21.56
C LEU A 360 6.08 -15.34 20.34
N LEU A 361 6.21 -14.67 19.19
CA LEU A 361 6.69 -15.31 17.95
C LEU A 361 8.11 -15.88 18.11
N ILE A 362 9.02 -15.16 18.77
CA ILE A 362 10.37 -15.62 19.08
C ILE A 362 10.32 -16.88 19.97
N ASN A 363 9.49 -16.87 21.02
CA ASN A 363 9.35 -17.99 21.94
C ASN A 363 8.70 -19.19 21.27
N LEU A 364 7.71 -19.00 20.38
CA LEU A 364 7.09 -20.08 19.63
C LEU A 364 8.05 -20.75 18.65
N VAL A 365 8.90 -19.98 17.96
CA VAL A 365 9.94 -20.54 17.07
C VAL A 365 10.94 -21.43 17.84
N LYS A 366 11.25 -21.08 19.09
CA LYS A 366 12.14 -21.85 19.95
C LYS A 366 11.46 -23.08 20.60
N ASN A 367 10.15 -23.18 20.51
CA ASN A 367 9.40 -24.27 21.13
C ASN A 367 9.57 -25.56 20.34
N LYS A 368 10.08 -26.62 20.97
CA LYS A 368 10.39 -27.93 20.36
C LYS A 368 9.23 -28.61 19.63
N TYR A 369 8.00 -28.23 19.93
CA TYR A 369 6.81 -28.80 19.30
C TYR A 369 6.34 -28.03 18.06
N VAL A 370 6.84 -26.81 17.85
CA VAL A 370 6.49 -25.98 16.70
C VAL A 370 7.34 -26.39 15.50
N LEU A 371 6.68 -26.73 14.40
CA LEU A 371 7.31 -27.32 13.22
C LEU A 371 7.87 -26.30 12.24
N LYS A 372 7.31 -25.09 12.23
CA LYS A 372 7.74 -23.97 11.37
C LYS A 372 7.35 -22.63 11.98
N LYS A 373 7.93 -21.55 11.46
CA LYS A 373 7.58 -20.19 11.89
C LYS A 373 6.07 -19.98 11.80
N PRO A 374 5.41 -19.51 12.89
CA PRO A 374 3.99 -19.22 12.88
C PRO A 374 3.61 -18.15 11.85
N THR A 375 2.44 -18.30 11.23
CA THR A 375 1.81 -17.22 10.48
C THR A 375 1.19 -16.25 11.48
N PHE A 376 1.41 -14.95 11.29
CA PHE A 376 0.90 -13.87 12.13
C PHE A 376 0.22 -12.83 11.26
N ILE A 377 -1.03 -12.51 11.54
CA ILE A 377 -1.82 -11.52 10.80
C ILE A 377 -2.57 -10.66 11.80
N ARG A 378 -2.43 -9.34 11.68
CA ARG A 378 -3.13 -8.40 12.56
C ARG A 378 -4.61 -8.30 12.18
N VAL A 379 -5.47 -8.13 13.17
CA VAL A 379 -6.89 -7.82 12.97
C VAL A 379 -7.04 -6.30 12.99
N GLU A 380 -7.49 -5.72 11.89
CA GLU A 380 -7.67 -4.27 11.76
C GLU A 380 -9.16 -3.90 11.84
N LYS A 381 -9.45 -2.88 12.66
CA LYS A 381 -10.76 -2.25 12.75
C LYS A 381 -10.84 -1.14 11.70
N VAL A 382 -11.53 -1.38 10.59
CA VAL A 382 -11.65 -0.49 9.42
C VAL A 382 -13.10 -0.29 9.01
#